data_8f6da4ce4a515e665741cfc8f616051f
#
_entry.id   8f6da4ce4a515e665741cfc8f616051f
#
_cell.length_a   1.000
_cell.length_b   1.000
_cell.length_c   1.000
_cell.angle_alpha   90.00
_cell.angle_beta   90.00
_cell.angle_gamma   90.00
#
_symmetry.space_group_name_H-M   'P 1'
#
loop_
_entity.id
_entity.type
_entity.pdbx_description
1 polymer ?
#
loop_
_entity_poly.entity_id
_entity_poly.type
_entity_poly.pdbx_seq_one_letter_code
_entity_poly.pdbx_strand_id
1 'polypeptide(L)'
;MIKKRKVLSACIMLVIGIGMIFSTGCTKDPVESNTTTYDLKVKDVLGVSGTVTFIQKSLTETTINITLIGAPVGTHPAALYSNSVVEGGTAKLILKPVDESGKSTTTVTDITYKELIAFDGSVKVLKSDTELGTVLAQGDIGGNVLTNTNKTYTLTTQGNFGVSGTALFQKRVNGNTLVTISLNGTIAGDTYPATINLGSIATLNGGPVVANLQNINGTTGKSYTNIKALNSDVAITYDNWMVYDGYINVYQTSILTGDVICHGNIGSH
;
A
#
# COMPACT_ATOMS: atom_id res chain seq x y z
N MET A 1 -1.75 78.98 -52.45
CA MET A 1 -2.87 79.72 -53.21
C MET A 1 -3.98 78.73 -53.47
N ILE A 2 -5.23 79.11 -53.12
CA ILE A 2 -6.50 78.51 -53.54
C ILE A 2 -6.93 77.29 -52.77
N LYS A 3 -7.74 77.46 -51.76
CA LYS A 3 -9.20 77.62 -51.54
C LYS A 3 -10.00 76.32 -51.69
N LYS A 4 -10.51 75.88 -50.53
CA LYS A 4 -11.90 75.55 -50.14
C LYS A 4 -12.75 74.65 -51.07
N ARG A 5 -13.35 73.55 -50.40
CA ARG A 5 -14.79 73.64 -50.06
C ARG A 5 -15.20 72.46 -49.17
N LYS A 6 -15.97 72.79 -48.13
CA LYS A 6 -16.74 71.86 -47.27
C LYS A 6 -17.93 71.35 -48.05
N VAL A 7 -18.26 70.07 -47.89
CA VAL A 7 -19.64 69.59 -48.08
C VAL A 7 -19.98 68.76 -46.89
N LEU A 8 -20.96 69.23 -46.17
CA LEU A 8 -21.64 68.59 -45.03
C LEU A 8 -22.67 67.62 -45.61
N SER A 9 -22.63 66.38 -45.31
CA SER A 9 -23.74 65.45 -45.58
C SER A 9 -24.01 64.61 -44.32
N ALA A 10 -25.19 64.91 -43.78
CA ALA A 10 -25.75 64.14 -42.64
C ALA A 10 -26.22 62.77 -43.13
N CYS A 11 -25.74 61.74 -42.54
CA CYS A 11 -26.35 60.43 -42.69
C CYS A 11 -26.74 59.87 -41.29
N ILE A 12 -28.00 59.59 -41.23
CA ILE A 12 -28.79 59.06 -40.11
C ILE A 12 -28.19 57.77 -39.63
N MET A 13 -27.81 57.72 -38.36
CA MET A 13 -27.43 56.43 -37.67
C MET A 13 -28.69 55.65 -37.31
N LEU A 14 -28.89 54.53 -37.99
CA LEU A 14 -29.83 53.51 -37.57
C LEU A 14 -29.08 52.59 -36.57
N VAL A 15 -29.34 52.77 -35.29
CA VAL A 15 -28.81 51.92 -34.24
C VAL A 15 -29.66 50.64 -34.22
N ILE A 16 -29.17 49.57 -34.86
CA ILE A 16 -29.70 48.19 -34.64
C ILE A 16 -28.98 47.62 -33.41
N GLY A 17 -29.71 47.62 -32.28
CA GLY A 17 -29.27 46.94 -31.06
C GLY A 17 -29.29 45.41 -31.25
N ILE A 18 -28.13 44.82 -31.55
CA ILE A 18 -27.94 43.36 -31.44
C ILE A 18 -27.67 43.07 -29.98
N GLY A 19 -28.70 42.59 -29.25
CA GLY A 19 -28.55 42.03 -27.93
C GLY A 19 -27.74 40.75 -28.02
N MET A 20 -26.45 40.81 -27.67
CA MET A 20 -25.65 39.63 -27.39
C MET A 20 -26.15 39.00 -26.07
N ILE A 21 -26.92 37.91 -26.19
CA ILE A 21 -27.23 37.04 -25.08
C ILE A 21 -25.92 36.29 -24.81
N PHE A 22 -25.14 36.74 -23.81
CA PHE A 22 -24.09 35.93 -23.23
C PHE A 22 -24.75 34.79 -22.44
N SER A 23 -24.97 33.65 -23.08
CA SER A 23 -25.18 32.41 -22.39
C SER A 23 -23.87 32.06 -21.69
N THR A 24 -23.74 32.40 -20.41
CA THR A 24 -22.72 31.83 -19.53
C THR A 24 -23.07 30.36 -19.35
N GLY A 25 -22.74 29.56 -20.35
CA GLY A 25 -22.66 28.12 -20.17
C GLY A 25 -21.54 27.86 -19.15
N CYS A 26 -21.89 27.42 -17.94
CA CYS A 26 -20.95 26.80 -17.04
C CYS A 26 -20.46 25.53 -17.75
N THR A 27 -19.41 25.61 -18.54
CA THR A 27 -18.64 24.46 -18.96
C THR A 27 -17.95 23.98 -17.69
N LYS A 28 -18.51 22.94 -17.03
CA LYS A 28 -17.72 22.13 -16.12
C LYS A 28 -16.54 21.63 -16.94
N ASP A 29 -15.34 22.09 -16.60
CA ASP A 29 -14.13 21.52 -17.15
C ASP A 29 -14.24 19.99 -17.00
N PRO A 30 -13.99 19.21 -18.06
CA PRO A 30 -14.02 17.76 -17.94
C PRO A 30 -12.98 17.36 -16.89
N VAL A 31 -13.43 16.81 -15.77
CA VAL A 31 -12.52 16.22 -14.78
C VAL A 31 -11.79 15.10 -15.53
N GLU A 32 -10.48 15.22 -15.68
CA GLU A 32 -9.67 14.13 -16.22
C GLU A 32 -9.99 12.89 -15.40
N SER A 33 -10.47 11.83 -16.07
CA SER A 33 -10.84 10.57 -15.42
C SER A 33 -9.58 9.80 -15.07
N ASN A 34 -8.96 10.12 -13.92
CA ASN A 34 -7.82 9.36 -13.42
C ASN A 34 -8.23 7.93 -13.10
N THR A 35 -7.37 6.99 -13.46
CA THR A 35 -7.60 5.57 -13.24
C THR A 35 -6.33 4.92 -12.71
N THR A 36 -6.46 4.12 -11.66
CA THR A 36 -5.38 3.30 -11.09
C THR A 36 -5.88 1.88 -10.90
N THR A 37 -5.08 0.91 -11.34
CA THR A 37 -5.40 -0.52 -11.24
C THR A 37 -4.33 -1.25 -10.44
N TYR A 38 -4.77 -2.16 -9.57
CA TYR A 38 -3.93 -3.04 -8.77
C TYR A 38 -4.31 -4.51 -9.04
N ASP A 39 -3.31 -5.39 -9.01
CA ASP A 39 -3.51 -6.82 -9.20
C ASP A 39 -4.06 -7.47 -7.92
N LEU A 40 -5.01 -8.37 -8.10
CA LEU A 40 -5.49 -9.30 -7.08
C LEU A 40 -4.94 -10.70 -7.39
N LYS A 41 -4.03 -11.16 -6.54
CA LYS A 41 -3.36 -12.46 -6.68
C LYS A 41 -4.15 -13.56 -5.98
N VAL A 42 -4.03 -14.76 -6.51
CA VAL A 42 -4.57 -15.99 -5.91
C VAL A 42 -4.12 -16.14 -4.44
N LYS A 43 -5.04 -16.64 -3.59
CA LYS A 43 -4.71 -16.96 -2.20
C LYS A 43 -5.04 -18.42 -1.87
N ASP A 44 -6.26 -18.74 -1.49
CA ASP A 44 -6.63 -20.06 -0.98
C ASP A 44 -7.26 -20.97 -2.05
N VAL A 45 -7.76 -20.39 -3.16
CA VAL A 45 -8.39 -21.13 -4.25
C VAL A 45 -7.60 -20.96 -5.53
N LEU A 46 -6.92 -22.02 -5.97
CA LEU A 46 -6.06 -21.99 -7.15
C LEU A 46 -6.82 -21.58 -8.41
N GLY A 47 -6.16 -20.80 -9.27
CA GLY A 47 -6.72 -20.35 -10.54
C GLY A 47 -7.57 -19.09 -10.45
N VAL A 48 -7.83 -18.55 -9.25
CA VAL A 48 -8.57 -17.31 -9.09
C VAL A 48 -7.60 -16.12 -8.99
N SER A 49 -7.75 -15.14 -9.87
CA SER A 49 -6.99 -13.89 -9.85
C SER A 49 -7.82 -12.77 -10.46
N GLY A 50 -7.32 -11.54 -10.41
CA GLY A 50 -8.05 -10.43 -11.03
C GLY A 50 -7.39 -9.09 -10.80
N THR A 51 -8.21 -8.03 -10.88
CA THR A 51 -7.79 -6.66 -10.66
C THR A 51 -8.84 -5.88 -9.87
N VAL A 52 -8.38 -4.85 -9.17
CA VAL A 52 -9.23 -3.79 -8.64
C VAL A 52 -8.81 -2.46 -9.29
N THR A 53 -9.78 -1.75 -9.85
CA THR A 53 -9.56 -0.49 -10.57
C THR A 53 -10.33 0.63 -9.90
N PHE A 54 -9.62 1.69 -9.53
CA PHE A 54 -10.18 2.94 -9.00
C PHE A 54 -10.30 3.94 -10.13
N ILE A 55 -11.48 4.52 -10.33
CA ILE A 55 -11.78 5.46 -11.42
C ILE A 55 -12.36 6.73 -10.80
N GLN A 56 -11.68 7.85 -10.96
CA GLN A 56 -12.18 9.16 -10.56
C GLN A 56 -13.34 9.57 -11.47
N LYS A 57 -14.54 9.76 -10.93
CA LYS A 57 -15.71 10.24 -11.65
C LYS A 57 -15.91 11.74 -11.48
N SER A 58 -15.58 12.26 -10.29
CA SER A 58 -15.58 13.68 -9.97
C SER A 58 -14.54 13.95 -8.87
N LEU A 59 -14.50 15.16 -8.34
CA LEU A 59 -13.64 15.51 -7.20
C LEU A 59 -14.04 14.74 -5.92
N THR A 60 -15.31 14.33 -5.82
CA THR A 60 -15.88 13.68 -4.63
C THR A 60 -16.39 12.26 -4.90
N GLU A 61 -16.35 11.78 -6.13
CA GLU A 61 -16.89 10.46 -6.48
C GLU A 61 -15.82 9.60 -7.13
N THR A 62 -15.66 8.40 -6.60
CA THR A 62 -14.76 7.35 -7.12
C THR A 62 -15.55 6.06 -7.34
N THR A 63 -15.39 5.46 -8.50
CA THR A 63 -15.89 4.11 -8.79
C THR A 63 -14.77 3.11 -8.57
N ILE A 64 -15.06 2.04 -7.82
CA ILE A 64 -14.15 0.92 -7.56
C ILE A 64 -14.72 -0.29 -8.30
N ASN A 65 -14.00 -0.77 -9.31
CA ASN A 65 -14.35 -1.96 -10.06
C ASN A 65 -13.44 -3.12 -9.67
N ILE A 66 -14.03 -4.29 -9.37
CA ILE A 66 -13.29 -5.54 -9.25
C ILE A 66 -13.65 -6.43 -10.44
N THR A 67 -12.64 -7.07 -11.01
CA THR A 67 -12.81 -8.10 -12.04
C THR A 67 -11.99 -9.31 -11.63
N LEU A 68 -12.66 -10.46 -11.46
CA LEU A 68 -12.03 -11.75 -11.18
C LEU A 68 -12.11 -12.66 -12.40
N ILE A 69 -11.12 -13.53 -12.52
CA ILE A 69 -11.04 -14.64 -13.49
C ILE A 69 -10.95 -15.93 -12.67
N GLY A 70 -11.67 -16.95 -13.10
CA GLY A 70 -11.65 -18.28 -12.47
C GLY A 70 -12.36 -18.36 -11.12
N ALA A 71 -13.17 -17.35 -10.75
CA ALA A 71 -13.95 -17.40 -9.52
C ALA A 71 -14.99 -18.54 -9.60
N PRO A 72 -15.26 -19.24 -8.48
CA PRO A 72 -16.36 -20.19 -8.40
C PRO A 72 -17.71 -19.51 -8.71
N VAL A 73 -18.72 -20.32 -9.03
CA VAL A 73 -20.10 -19.81 -9.15
C VAL A 73 -20.60 -19.31 -7.79
N GLY A 74 -21.21 -18.14 -7.77
CA GLY A 74 -21.78 -17.53 -6.57
C GLY A 74 -21.44 -16.06 -6.39
N THR A 75 -21.78 -15.54 -5.21
CA THR A 75 -21.53 -14.16 -4.82
C THR A 75 -20.39 -14.11 -3.83
N HIS A 76 -19.42 -13.21 -4.06
CA HIS A 76 -18.17 -13.17 -3.31
C HIS A 76 -18.03 -11.83 -2.58
N PRO A 77 -18.11 -11.81 -1.24
CA PRO A 77 -17.91 -10.60 -0.45
C PRO A 77 -16.53 -9.97 -0.72
N ALA A 78 -16.51 -8.65 -0.82
CA ALA A 78 -15.29 -7.89 -1.07
C ALA A 78 -15.18 -6.67 -0.15
N ALA A 79 -13.97 -6.32 0.26
CA ALA A 79 -13.73 -5.13 1.06
C ALA A 79 -12.31 -4.59 0.90
N LEU A 80 -12.15 -3.29 1.19
CA LEU A 80 -10.87 -2.68 1.52
C LEU A 80 -10.53 -2.97 2.99
N TYR A 81 -9.28 -3.34 3.23
CA TYR A 81 -8.73 -3.58 4.57
C TYR A 81 -7.59 -2.61 4.87
N SER A 82 -7.43 -2.24 6.14
CA SER A 82 -6.20 -1.58 6.59
C SER A 82 -5.00 -2.51 6.48
N ASN A 83 -3.81 -1.94 6.35
CA ASN A 83 -2.54 -2.65 6.21
C ASN A 83 -2.44 -3.52 4.92
N SER A 84 -1.27 -4.08 4.70
CA SER A 84 -1.04 -4.99 3.57
C SER A 84 -1.64 -6.37 3.80
N VAL A 85 -1.73 -7.16 2.73
CA VAL A 85 -2.22 -8.55 2.81
C VAL A 85 -1.42 -9.43 3.77
N VAL A 86 -0.11 -9.18 3.91
CA VAL A 86 0.78 -9.99 4.77
C VAL A 86 0.75 -9.56 6.23
N GLU A 87 0.52 -8.28 6.51
CA GLU A 87 0.35 -7.78 7.88
C GLU A 87 -1.04 -8.09 8.44
N GLY A 88 -2.01 -8.21 7.56
CA GLY A 88 -3.42 -8.32 7.92
C GLY A 88 -3.99 -7.01 8.46
N GLY A 89 -5.30 -6.93 8.57
CA GLY A 89 -5.98 -5.75 9.06
C GLY A 89 -7.49 -5.91 9.10
N THR A 90 -8.18 -4.87 9.56
CA THR A 90 -9.64 -4.83 9.62
C THR A 90 -10.24 -4.22 8.36
N ALA A 91 -11.43 -4.67 7.98
CA ALA A 91 -12.19 -4.05 6.89
C ALA A 91 -12.49 -2.58 7.22
N LYS A 92 -12.22 -1.70 6.27
CA LYS A 92 -12.44 -0.25 6.35
C LYS A 92 -13.56 0.23 5.46
N LEU A 93 -13.74 -0.42 4.32
CA LEU A 93 -14.81 -0.11 3.37
C LEU A 93 -15.33 -1.42 2.79
N ILE A 94 -16.61 -1.68 3.01
CA ILE A 94 -17.29 -2.81 2.38
C ILE A 94 -17.61 -2.44 0.93
N LEU A 95 -17.23 -3.29 0.01
CA LEU A 95 -17.51 -3.14 -1.41
C LEU A 95 -18.75 -3.97 -1.78
N LYS A 96 -19.39 -3.64 -2.90
CA LYS A 96 -20.41 -4.53 -3.46
C LYS A 96 -19.77 -5.88 -3.74
N PRO A 97 -20.45 -6.98 -3.45
CA PRO A 97 -19.91 -8.30 -3.72
C PRO A 97 -19.62 -8.49 -5.21
N VAL A 98 -18.63 -9.31 -5.50
CA VAL A 98 -18.37 -9.77 -6.87
C VAL A 98 -19.43 -10.78 -7.23
N ASP A 99 -20.09 -10.58 -8.36
CA ASP A 99 -21.18 -11.41 -8.87
C ASP A 99 -20.67 -12.66 -9.62
N GLU A 100 -21.59 -13.50 -10.10
CA GLU A 100 -21.30 -14.73 -10.85
C GLU A 100 -20.54 -14.48 -12.17
N SER A 101 -20.58 -13.25 -12.69
CA SER A 101 -19.76 -12.86 -13.87
C SER A 101 -18.33 -12.48 -13.52
N GLY A 102 -17.96 -12.56 -12.25
CA GLY A 102 -16.65 -12.16 -11.74
C GLY A 102 -16.49 -10.65 -11.61
N LYS A 103 -17.58 -9.87 -11.53
CA LYS A 103 -17.52 -8.41 -11.54
C LYS A 103 -18.18 -7.77 -10.31
N SER A 104 -17.64 -6.64 -9.92
CA SER A 104 -18.25 -5.76 -8.92
C SER A 104 -17.99 -4.30 -9.30
N THR A 105 -18.95 -3.43 -9.01
CA THR A 105 -18.83 -1.98 -9.17
C THR A 105 -19.41 -1.30 -7.94
N THR A 106 -18.54 -0.60 -7.19
CA THR A 106 -18.91 0.17 -6.00
C THR A 106 -18.64 1.66 -6.26
N THR A 107 -19.62 2.51 -6.02
CA THR A 107 -19.46 3.97 -6.04
C THR A 107 -19.23 4.45 -4.62
N VAL A 108 -18.21 5.27 -4.42
CA VAL A 108 -17.80 5.85 -3.14
C VAL A 108 -17.81 7.36 -3.26
N THR A 109 -18.44 8.04 -2.30
CA THR A 109 -18.57 9.52 -2.26
C THR A 109 -17.92 10.13 -1.01
N ASP A 110 -17.65 9.31 0.01
CA ASP A 110 -17.10 9.77 1.30
C ASP A 110 -15.57 9.78 1.32
N ILE A 111 -14.93 9.16 0.34
CA ILE A 111 -13.47 9.07 0.21
C ILE A 111 -13.10 9.43 -1.23
N THR A 112 -12.23 10.40 -1.40
CA THR A 112 -11.79 10.85 -2.72
C THR A 112 -10.89 9.82 -3.40
N TYR A 113 -10.80 9.88 -4.72
CA TYR A 113 -9.87 9.07 -5.50
C TYR A 113 -8.42 9.19 -4.98
N LYS A 114 -7.98 10.42 -4.68
CA LYS A 114 -6.63 10.70 -4.19
C LYS A 114 -6.36 10.03 -2.84
N GLU A 115 -7.34 10.04 -1.94
CA GLU A 115 -7.22 9.35 -0.64
C GLU A 115 -7.18 7.83 -0.81
N LEU A 116 -8.02 7.28 -1.71
CA LEU A 116 -8.04 5.84 -1.98
C LEU A 116 -6.73 5.31 -2.57
N ILE A 117 -6.11 6.02 -3.52
CA ILE A 117 -4.83 5.60 -4.11
C ILE A 117 -3.62 5.86 -3.21
N ALA A 118 -3.78 6.69 -2.17
CA ALA A 118 -2.77 6.91 -1.13
C ALA A 118 -2.99 6.03 0.11
N PHE A 119 -4.11 5.31 0.16
CA PHE A 119 -4.48 4.50 1.33
C PHE A 119 -3.54 3.30 1.49
N ASP A 120 -2.93 3.17 2.67
CA ASP A 120 -2.05 2.05 3.01
C ASP A 120 -2.89 0.81 3.36
N GLY A 121 -3.45 0.18 2.35
CA GLY A 121 -4.40 -0.90 2.52
C GLY A 121 -4.19 -2.08 1.56
N SER A 122 -5.20 -2.96 1.61
CA SER A 122 -5.32 -4.10 0.71
C SER A 122 -6.78 -4.35 0.35
N VAL A 123 -7.03 -5.04 -0.75
CA VAL A 123 -8.34 -5.56 -1.13
C VAL A 123 -8.33 -7.07 -0.98
N LYS A 124 -9.43 -7.62 -0.41
CA LYS A 124 -9.67 -9.06 -0.37
C LYS A 124 -11.05 -9.36 -0.91
N VAL A 125 -11.15 -10.46 -1.67
CA VAL A 125 -12.40 -11.05 -2.11
C VAL A 125 -12.51 -12.42 -1.49
N LEU A 126 -13.58 -12.65 -0.72
CA LEU A 126 -13.82 -13.85 0.06
C LEU A 126 -14.67 -14.84 -0.73
N LYS A 127 -14.62 -16.11 -0.37
CA LYS A 127 -15.31 -17.17 -1.13
C LYS A 127 -16.83 -17.04 -1.09
N SER A 128 -17.42 -16.83 0.09
CA SER A 128 -18.85 -16.63 0.27
C SER A 128 -19.14 -16.03 1.66
N ASP A 129 -20.38 -15.64 1.90
CA ASP A 129 -20.83 -15.17 3.23
C ASP A 129 -20.76 -16.24 4.32
N THR A 130 -20.75 -17.51 3.94
CA THR A 130 -20.62 -18.65 4.85
C THR A 130 -19.18 -19.16 5.00
N GLU A 131 -18.26 -18.74 4.11
CA GLU A 131 -16.85 -19.14 4.11
C GLU A 131 -15.93 -17.91 4.12
N LEU A 132 -16.13 -17.01 5.10
CA LEU A 132 -15.38 -15.76 5.25
C LEU A 132 -13.87 -15.98 5.56
N GLY A 133 -13.48 -17.18 5.99
CA GLY A 133 -12.07 -17.55 6.22
C GLY A 133 -11.31 -17.90 4.94
N THR A 134 -12.01 -18.15 3.82
CA THR A 134 -11.40 -18.51 2.54
C THR A 134 -11.29 -17.30 1.63
N VAL A 135 -10.08 -16.91 1.26
CA VAL A 135 -9.82 -15.77 0.38
C VAL A 135 -9.59 -16.27 -1.04
N LEU A 136 -10.39 -15.81 -2.00
CA LEU A 136 -10.22 -16.12 -3.42
C LEU A 136 -9.03 -15.39 -4.01
N ALA A 137 -9.03 -14.06 -3.88
CA ALA A 137 -7.98 -13.20 -4.40
C ALA A 137 -7.76 -11.99 -3.48
N GLN A 138 -6.53 -11.51 -3.42
CA GLN A 138 -6.16 -10.37 -2.61
C GLN A 138 -4.98 -9.61 -3.22
N GLY A 139 -4.87 -8.32 -2.88
CA GLY A 139 -3.76 -7.48 -3.35
C GLY A 139 -3.57 -6.23 -2.50
N ASP A 140 -2.34 -5.78 -2.39
CA ASP A 140 -2.01 -4.50 -1.77
C ASP A 140 -2.42 -3.35 -2.69
N ILE A 141 -2.87 -2.25 -2.11
CA ILE A 141 -3.23 -1.02 -2.82
C ILE A 141 -2.50 0.18 -2.23
N GLY A 142 -2.51 1.27 -2.99
CA GLY A 142 -1.96 2.55 -2.55
C GLY A 142 -0.50 2.49 -2.17
N GLY A 143 -0.17 3.09 -1.05
CA GLY A 143 1.20 3.17 -0.54
C GLY A 143 1.81 1.83 -0.13
N ASN A 144 0.99 0.82 0.15
CA ASN A 144 1.45 -0.52 0.55
C ASN A 144 2.00 -1.36 -0.60
N VAL A 145 1.73 -0.98 -1.85
CA VAL A 145 2.22 -1.73 -3.02
C VAL A 145 3.75 -1.81 -2.97
N LEU A 146 4.27 -3.04 -3.11
CA LEU A 146 5.71 -3.25 -3.17
C LEU A 146 6.26 -2.78 -4.52
N THR A 147 7.42 -2.13 -4.48
CA THR A 147 8.24 -1.88 -5.66
C THR A 147 9.10 -3.11 -5.96
N ASN A 148 9.85 -3.08 -7.06
CA ASN A 148 10.82 -4.13 -7.36
C ASN A 148 12.15 -3.97 -6.59
N THR A 149 12.26 -2.93 -5.74
CA THR A 149 13.49 -2.60 -5.00
C THR A 149 13.52 -3.34 -3.67
N ASN A 150 14.56 -4.13 -3.45
CA ASN A 150 14.72 -4.89 -2.21
C ASN A 150 16.18 -5.19 -1.89
N LYS A 151 16.44 -5.57 -0.65
CA LYS A 151 17.75 -6.03 -0.14
C LYS A 151 17.53 -7.14 0.87
N THR A 152 18.30 -8.21 0.75
CA THR A 152 18.32 -9.32 1.71
C THR A 152 19.59 -9.28 2.54
N TYR A 153 19.44 -9.47 3.85
CA TYR A 153 20.51 -9.61 4.82
C TYR A 153 20.47 -11.01 5.44
N THR A 154 21.63 -11.60 5.67
CA THR A 154 21.75 -12.93 6.30
C THR A 154 21.68 -12.77 7.82
N LEU A 155 20.93 -13.66 8.48
CA LEU A 155 20.90 -13.82 9.94
C LEU A 155 21.60 -15.11 10.30
N THR A 156 22.76 -15.00 10.95
CA THR A 156 23.58 -16.14 11.35
C THR A 156 23.23 -16.59 12.76
N THR A 157 23.31 -17.91 13.00
CA THR A 157 23.05 -18.47 14.33
C THR A 157 24.06 -17.95 15.36
N GLN A 158 23.59 -17.80 16.59
CA GLN A 158 24.42 -17.53 17.77
C GLN A 158 24.47 -18.76 18.67
N GLY A 159 25.62 -19.00 19.30
CA GLY A 159 25.78 -20.18 20.18
C GLY A 159 25.39 -21.50 19.52
N ASN A 160 24.67 -22.34 20.25
CA ASN A 160 24.26 -23.67 19.81
C ASN A 160 22.76 -23.77 19.48
N PHE A 161 22.08 -22.63 19.20
CA PHE A 161 20.64 -22.64 18.99
C PHE A 161 20.23 -23.23 17.63
N GLY A 162 21.12 -23.24 16.63
CA GLY A 162 20.83 -23.82 15.31
C GLY A 162 19.81 -23.04 14.47
N VAL A 163 19.41 -21.85 14.92
CA VAL A 163 18.46 -20.97 14.21
C VAL A 163 19.21 -19.98 13.32
N SER A 164 18.83 -19.91 12.06
CA SER A 164 19.41 -18.98 11.09
C SER A 164 18.40 -18.62 10.02
N GLY A 165 18.70 -17.60 9.20
CA GLY A 165 17.78 -17.22 8.13
C GLY A 165 18.13 -15.91 7.44
N THR A 166 17.11 -15.17 7.07
CA THR A 166 17.25 -13.91 6.33
C THR A 166 16.28 -12.85 6.80
N ALA A 167 16.66 -11.59 6.61
CA ALA A 167 15.79 -10.44 6.70
C ALA A 167 15.73 -9.76 5.31
N LEU A 168 14.56 -9.81 4.69
CA LEU A 168 14.28 -9.19 3.41
C LEU A 168 13.63 -7.82 3.63
N PHE A 169 14.30 -6.77 3.20
CA PHE A 169 13.82 -5.38 3.19
C PHE A 169 13.26 -5.07 1.82
N GLN A 170 11.99 -4.68 1.72
CA GLN A 170 11.32 -4.36 0.46
C GLN A 170 10.76 -2.95 0.50
N LYS A 171 11.06 -2.15 -0.54
CA LYS A 171 10.57 -0.77 -0.67
C LYS A 171 9.11 -0.77 -1.09
N ARG A 172 8.28 -0.01 -0.37
CA ARG A 172 6.90 0.28 -0.74
C ARG A 172 6.80 1.60 -1.51
N VAL A 173 5.70 1.80 -2.22
CA VAL A 173 5.42 3.00 -3.01
C VAL A 173 5.44 4.27 -2.14
N ASN A 174 4.94 4.20 -0.91
CA ASN A 174 4.98 5.30 0.06
C ASN A 174 6.36 5.55 0.69
N GLY A 175 7.40 4.79 0.30
CA GLY A 175 8.74 4.86 0.86
C GLY A 175 8.96 4.06 2.14
N ASN A 176 7.92 3.52 2.75
CA ASN A 176 8.04 2.63 3.91
C ASN A 176 8.79 1.34 3.53
N THR A 177 9.22 0.60 4.55
CA THR A 177 9.92 -0.67 4.36
C THR A 177 9.12 -1.82 4.92
N LEU A 178 8.77 -2.80 4.09
CA LEU A 178 8.33 -4.10 4.57
C LEU A 178 9.57 -4.93 4.89
N VAL A 179 9.74 -5.29 6.17
CA VAL A 179 10.75 -6.24 6.62
C VAL A 179 10.11 -7.60 6.81
N THR A 180 10.57 -8.58 6.04
CA THR A 180 10.19 -9.99 6.20
C THR A 180 11.35 -10.76 6.79
N ILE A 181 11.19 -11.29 8.00
CA ILE A 181 12.14 -12.25 8.56
C ILE A 181 11.68 -13.65 8.19
N SER A 182 12.62 -14.48 7.76
CA SER A 182 12.39 -15.89 7.47
C SER A 182 13.50 -16.71 8.11
N LEU A 183 13.15 -17.55 9.10
CA LEU A 183 14.06 -18.37 9.87
C LEU A 183 13.86 -19.86 9.60
N ASN A 184 14.92 -20.61 9.71
CA ASN A 184 14.96 -22.07 9.78
C ASN A 184 15.40 -22.48 11.18
N GLY A 185 14.99 -23.68 11.64
CA GLY A 185 15.34 -24.21 12.96
C GLY A 185 14.47 -23.66 14.10
N THR A 186 13.38 -22.97 13.81
CA THR A 186 12.39 -22.53 14.81
C THR A 186 11.53 -23.69 15.30
N ILE A 187 11.03 -23.59 16.53
CA ILE A 187 10.16 -24.60 17.16
C ILE A 187 8.70 -24.21 16.92
N ALA A 188 7.91 -25.15 16.43
CA ALA A 188 6.48 -24.92 16.19
C ALA A 188 5.75 -24.57 17.50
N GLY A 189 4.94 -23.53 17.46
CA GLY A 189 4.21 -23.01 18.63
C GLY A 189 4.96 -21.93 19.41
N ASP A 190 6.27 -21.82 19.25
CA ASP A 190 7.06 -20.77 19.88
C ASP A 190 6.89 -19.41 19.17
N THR A 191 7.35 -18.36 19.85
CA THR A 191 7.34 -16.98 19.35
C THR A 191 8.69 -16.33 19.63
N TYR A 192 9.31 -15.75 18.62
CA TYR A 192 10.65 -15.17 18.70
C TYR A 192 10.60 -13.67 18.46
N PRO A 193 10.86 -12.83 19.48
CA PRO A 193 10.98 -11.38 19.29
C PRO A 193 12.19 -11.04 18.42
N ALA A 194 12.08 -9.92 17.70
CA ALA A 194 13.19 -9.39 16.93
C ALA A 194 13.23 -7.86 17.01
N THR A 195 14.44 -7.32 16.94
CA THR A 195 14.70 -5.87 16.99
C THR A 195 15.72 -5.48 15.95
N ILE A 196 15.67 -4.20 15.54
CA ILE A 196 16.80 -3.53 14.89
C ILE A 196 17.50 -2.69 15.94
N ASN A 197 18.80 -2.81 16.00
CA ASN A 197 19.67 -2.12 16.95
C ASN A 197 20.67 -1.21 16.20
N LEU A 198 21.10 -0.12 16.83
CA LEU A 198 22.14 0.78 16.28
C LEU A 198 23.52 0.14 16.40
N GLY A 199 24.38 0.35 15.41
CA GLY A 199 25.73 -0.17 15.34
C GLY A 199 25.82 -1.52 14.61
N SER A 200 26.69 -2.40 15.04
CA SER A 200 26.91 -3.71 14.40
C SER A 200 26.84 -4.85 15.39
N ILE A 201 26.79 -6.10 14.89
CA ILE A 201 26.88 -7.30 15.72
C ILE A 201 28.16 -7.36 16.59
N ALA A 202 29.18 -6.57 16.26
CA ALA A 202 30.42 -6.44 17.02
C ALA A 202 30.37 -5.30 18.05
N THR A 203 29.27 -4.57 18.18
CA THR A 203 29.14 -3.46 19.13
C THR A 203 29.25 -3.95 20.56
N LEU A 204 30.23 -3.46 21.30
CA LEU A 204 30.45 -3.86 22.68
C LEU A 204 29.23 -3.52 23.56
N ASN A 205 28.78 -4.49 24.36
CA ASN A 205 27.56 -4.40 25.18
C ASN A 205 26.25 -4.20 24.39
N GLY A 206 26.27 -4.39 23.07
CA GLY A 206 25.12 -4.20 22.19
C GLY A 206 24.76 -2.74 21.96
N GLY A 207 24.09 -2.45 20.87
CA GLY A 207 23.55 -1.12 20.57
C GLY A 207 22.11 -0.95 21.07
N PRO A 208 21.63 0.28 21.24
CA PRO A 208 20.26 0.54 21.63
C PRO A 208 19.28 0.05 20.56
N VAL A 209 18.09 -0.45 21.00
CA VAL A 209 17.00 -0.82 20.09
C VAL A 209 16.44 0.43 19.45
N VAL A 210 16.41 0.46 18.11
CA VAL A 210 15.89 1.57 17.31
C VAL A 210 14.56 1.25 16.65
N ALA A 211 14.26 -0.03 16.42
CA ALA A 211 12.94 -0.46 15.95
C ALA A 211 12.60 -1.86 16.48
N ASN A 212 11.35 -2.03 16.91
CA ASN A 212 10.80 -3.34 17.23
C ASN A 212 10.21 -3.96 15.97
N LEU A 213 10.45 -5.23 15.74
CA LEU A 213 9.85 -6.00 14.67
C LEU A 213 8.71 -6.86 15.23
N GLN A 214 7.77 -7.26 14.37
CA GLN A 214 6.75 -8.22 14.75
C GLN A 214 7.42 -9.55 15.11
N ASN A 215 6.87 -10.20 16.14
CA ASN A 215 7.39 -11.49 16.60
C ASN A 215 7.32 -12.53 15.47
N ILE A 216 8.39 -13.32 15.34
CA ILE A 216 8.45 -14.41 14.39
C ILE A 216 7.61 -15.57 14.92
N ASN A 217 6.69 -16.06 14.10
CA ASN A 217 5.90 -17.27 14.41
C ASN A 217 6.77 -18.50 14.22
N GLY A 218 6.97 -19.30 15.27
CA GLY A 218 7.85 -20.46 15.24
C GLY A 218 7.37 -21.59 14.34
N THR A 219 6.07 -21.70 14.09
CA THR A 219 5.51 -22.71 13.17
C THR A 219 5.84 -22.39 11.72
N THR A 220 5.81 -21.11 11.34
CA THR A 220 6.08 -20.68 9.95
C THR A 220 7.50 -20.20 9.73
N GLY A 221 8.24 -19.91 10.81
CA GLY A 221 9.54 -19.25 10.77
C GLY A 221 9.49 -17.81 10.28
N LYS A 222 8.29 -17.15 10.22
CA LYS A 222 8.14 -15.86 9.54
C LYS A 222 7.53 -14.76 10.41
N SER A 223 7.95 -13.53 10.11
CA SER A 223 7.25 -12.30 10.52
C SER A 223 7.27 -11.26 9.40
N TYR A 224 6.33 -10.32 9.49
CA TYR A 224 6.18 -9.21 8.54
C TYR A 224 5.97 -7.92 9.30
N THR A 225 6.84 -6.94 9.08
CA THR A 225 6.79 -5.64 9.78
C THR A 225 6.87 -4.51 8.78
N ASN A 226 5.86 -3.65 8.74
CA ASN A 226 5.95 -2.40 8.00
C ASN A 226 6.61 -1.34 8.88
N ILE A 227 7.80 -0.87 8.51
CA ILE A 227 8.50 0.16 9.24
C ILE A 227 8.32 1.50 8.51
N LYS A 228 7.74 2.47 9.20
CA LYS A 228 7.57 3.86 8.74
C LYS A 228 8.30 4.88 9.64
N ALA A 229 8.61 4.46 10.87
CA ALA A 229 9.32 5.28 11.86
C ALA A 229 10.16 4.39 12.79
N LEU A 230 11.16 4.97 13.40
CA LEU A 230 11.90 4.40 14.53
C LEU A 230 11.03 4.40 15.80
N ASN A 231 11.47 3.72 16.85
CA ASN A 231 10.80 3.74 18.17
C ASN A 231 10.77 5.16 18.80
N SER A 232 11.58 6.08 18.30
CA SER A 232 11.61 7.51 18.68
C SER A 232 10.63 8.37 17.88
N ASP A 233 9.72 7.77 17.10
CA ASP A 233 8.77 8.42 16.19
C ASP A 233 9.43 9.20 15.04
N VAL A 234 10.74 9.08 14.84
CA VAL A 234 11.43 9.67 13.69
C VAL A 234 11.12 8.84 12.45
N ALA A 235 10.54 9.47 11.43
CA ALA A 235 10.24 8.80 10.16
C ALA A 235 11.49 8.22 9.52
N ILE A 236 11.39 7.03 8.98
CA ILE A 236 12.49 6.34 8.29
C ILE A 236 11.96 5.65 7.02
N THR A 237 12.71 5.79 5.93
CA THR A 237 12.37 5.21 4.64
C THR A 237 13.24 4.01 4.31
N TYR A 238 12.87 3.27 3.27
CA TYR A 238 13.71 2.19 2.72
C TYR A 238 15.13 2.67 2.40
N ASP A 239 15.25 3.84 1.75
CA ASP A 239 16.55 4.36 1.32
C ASP A 239 17.43 4.73 2.53
N ASN A 240 16.83 5.19 3.65
CA ASN A 240 17.54 5.39 4.91
C ASN A 240 18.09 4.08 5.48
N TRP A 241 17.30 3.00 5.42
CA TRP A 241 17.75 1.67 5.90
C TRP A 241 18.95 1.13 5.12
N MET A 242 19.07 1.46 3.83
CA MET A 242 20.18 0.97 2.98
C MET A 242 21.55 1.52 3.41
N VAL A 243 21.57 2.64 4.13
CA VAL A 243 22.81 3.28 4.65
C VAL A 243 22.82 3.34 6.17
N TYR A 244 21.86 2.70 6.83
CA TYR A 244 21.75 2.72 8.29
C TYR A 244 22.87 1.89 8.92
N ASP A 245 23.51 2.44 9.96
CA ASP A 245 24.46 1.68 10.79
C ASP A 245 23.65 0.86 11.80
N GLY A 246 23.34 -0.39 11.47
CA GLY A 246 22.47 -1.20 12.29
C GLY A 246 22.63 -2.71 12.12
N TYR A 247 21.99 -3.45 13.01
CA TYR A 247 21.93 -4.91 12.97
C TYR A 247 20.61 -5.42 13.56
N ILE A 248 20.23 -6.62 13.19
CA ILE A 248 19.05 -7.33 13.71
C ILE A 248 19.49 -8.32 14.75
N ASN A 249 18.76 -8.36 15.89
CA ASN A 249 18.77 -9.44 16.85
C ASN A 249 17.44 -10.18 16.84
N VAL A 250 17.49 -11.50 16.96
CA VAL A 250 16.33 -12.36 17.23
C VAL A 250 16.58 -13.09 18.55
N TYR A 251 15.57 -13.10 19.41
CA TYR A 251 15.66 -13.61 20.78
C TYR A 251 14.90 -14.92 20.95
N GLN A 252 15.37 -15.78 21.88
CA GLN A 252 14.81 -17.12 22.14
C GLN A 252 13.42 -17.08 22.77
N THR A 253 13.12 -16.07 23.60
CA THR A 253 11.89 -15.99 24.38
C THR A 253 11.10 -14.74 24.06
N SER A 254 9.83 -14.68 24.50
CA SER A 254 8.98 -13.49 24.38
C SER A 254 9.50 -12.27 25.17
N ILE A 255 10.62 -12.39 25.86
CA ILE A 255 11.28 -11.33 26.62
C ILE A 255 12.49 -10.85 25.82
N LEU A 256 12.54 -9.54 25.48
CA LEU A 256 13.64 -8.92 24.73
C LEU A 256 15.01 -8.94 25.45
N THR A 257 15.07 -9.46 26.69
CA THR A 257 16.29 -9.68 27.47
C THR A 257 16.77 -11.13 27.42
N GLY A 258 16.12 -11.97 26.61
CA GLY A 258 16.53 -13.36 26.39
C GLY A 258 17.80 -13.49 25.56
N ASP A 259 18.28 -14.72 25.43
CA ASP A 259 19.46 -15.00 24.62
C ASP A 259 19.19 -14.70 23.15
N VAL A 260 20.17 -14.04 22.50
CA VAL A 260 20.17 -13.83 21.04
C VAL A 260 20.45 -15.17 20.38
N ILE A 261 19.52 -15.66 19.57
CA ILE A 261 19.63 -16.94 18.87
C ILE A 261 20.18 -16.83 17.45
N CYS A 262 19.90 -15.70 16.79
CA CYS A 262 20.57 -15.34 15.54
C CYS A 262 20.58 -13.83 15.36
N HIS A 263 21.53 -13.34 14.55
CA HIS A 263 21.68 -11.93 14.26
C HIS A 263 22.34 -11.67 12.90
N GLY A 264 22.32 -10.42 12.44
CA GLY A 264 22.99 -10.02 11.22
C GLY A 264 23.02 -8.51 11.05
N ASN A 265 24.11 -8.02 10.45
CA ASN A 265 24.25 -6.62 10.12
C ASN A 265 23.32 -6.21 8.97
N ILE A 266 22.89 -4.95 8.97
CA ILE A 266 22.09 -4.33 7.92
C ILE A 266 22.68 -2.96 7.50
N GLY A 267 22.20 -2.45 6.37
CA GLY A 267 22.52 -1.11 5.90
C GLY A 267 23.96 -0.97 5.41
N SER A 268 24.76 -0.20 6.12
CA SER A 268 26.13 0.17 5.72
C SER A 268 27.18 -0.92 5.95
N HIS A 269 26.81 -2.08 6.47
CA HIS A 269 27.72 -3.21 6.76
C HIS A 269 27.75 -4.27 5.68
#